data_d686bb83c5b71974bcf5ccf17682e1a8
#
_entry.id   d686bb83c5b71974bcf5ccf17682e1a8
#
_cell.length_a   1.000
_cell.length_b   1.000
_cell.length_c   1.000
_cell.angle_alpha   90.00
_cell.angle_beta   90.00
_cell.angle_gamma   90.00
#
_symmetry.space_group_name_H-M   'P 1'
#
loop_
_entity.id
_entity.type
_entity.pdbx_description
1 polymer ?
#
loop_
_entity_poly.entity_id
_entity_poly.type
_entity_poly.pdbx_seq_one_letter_code
_entity_poly.pdbx_strand_id
1 'polypeptide(L)'
;MAEITAALVKELRERTGEGMMDCKKALTKAGGDIEKAIDDMRASGAIKAAKKAGNVAAEGAIAIKDDGKAAVLLEVNSQTDFLALQDDFKAFVAASVDKAFADKLTDAAPLIEAQEEARLVLVGKTGENVNIRRLVRVEGDVVGTYLHGNKIGVAVVLKGGDTELAKDIAMHVAATNPEFLLPSDVSAEAIEREKGVFLQLNEEKLKGKPAEIAEKMVSGRIAKFLAEASLVEQAFVKNPEVKVGDLAKKAGAEIVSFTYFKVGEGIEKPVDNFAEEVAAQVAAASKQ
;
A
#
# COMPACT_ATOMS: atom_id res chain seq x y z
N MET A 1 -13.76 -9.09 47.66
CA MET A 1 -13.37 -8.66 46.32
C MET A 1 -12.23 -7.67 46.49
N ALA A 2 -11.12 -7.86 45.76
CA ALA A 2 -10.02 -6.90 45.83
C ALA A 2 -10.52 -5.52 45.39
N GLU A 3 -10.16 -4.46 46.11
CA GLU A 3 -10.52 -3.09 45.76
C GLU A 3 -9.72 -2.68 44.52
N ILE A 4 -10.43 -2.33 43.43
CA ILE A 4 -9.80 -1.87 42.19
C ILE A 4 -9.42 -0.39 42.38
N THR A 5 -8.17 -0.15 42.75
CA THR A 5 -7.64 1.19 42.95
C THR A 5 -7.32 1.90 41.67
N ALA A 6 -7.32 3.23 41.68
CA ALA A 6 -6.91 4.04 40.54
C ALA A 6 -5.44 3.76 40.10
N ALA A 7 -4.57 3.37 41.04
CA ALA A 7 -3.20 3.00 40.80
C ALA A 7 -3.10 1.73 39.96
N LEU A 8 -3.87 0.67 40.31
CA LEU A 8 -3.93 -0.57 39.53
C LEU A 8 -4.44 -0.33 38.09
N VAL A 9 -5.45 0.52 37.94
CA VAL A 9 -5.98 0.87 36.62
C VAL A 9 -4.93 1.63 35.81
N LYS A 10 -4.19 2.54 36.43
CA LYS A 10 -3.10 3.28 35.77
C LYS A 10 -1.98 2.33 35.36
N GLU A 11 -1.55 1.44 36.23
CA GLU A 11 -0.51 0.44 35.95
C GLU A 11 -0.91 -0.46 34.76
N LEU A 12 -2.12 -1.02 34.78
CA LEU A 12 -2.59 -1.85 33.68
C LEU A 12 -2.65 -1.06 32.38
N ARG A 13 -3.08 0.21 32.42
CA ARG A 13 -3.11 1.09 31.24
C ARG A 13 -1.70 1.37 30.70
N GLU A 14 -0.72 1.63 31.55
CA GLU A 14 0.67 1.85 31.16
C GLU A 14 1.28 0.60 30.49
N ARG A 15 0.89 -0.60 30.94
CA ARG A 15 1.36 -1.87 30.39
C ARG A 15 0.65 -2.29 29.10
N THR A 16 -0.62 -1.94 28.93
CA THR A 16 -1.45 -2.43 27.79
C THR A 16 -1.74 -1.35 26.75
N GLY A 17 -1.63 -0.06 27.12
CA GLY A 17 -2.03 1.05 26.25
C GLY A 17 -3.54 1.20 26.05
N GLU A 18 -4.36 0.35 26.65
CA GLU A 18 -5.82 0.31 26.50
C GLU A 18 -6.54 1.46 27.26
N GLY A 19 -7.82 1.67 26.93
CA GLY A 19 -8.62 2.70 27.57
C GLY A 19 -8.82 2.48 29.07
N MET A 20 -8.87 3.56 29.87
CA MET A 20 -9.01 3.50 31.34
C MET A 20 -10.23 2.68 31.78
N MET A 21 -11.36 2.81 31.08
CA MET A 21 -12.57 2.05 31.41
C MET A 21 -12.48 0.57 31.09
N ASP A 22 -11.75 0.21 30.03
CA ASP A 22 -11.53 -1.18 29.65
C ASP A 22 -10.54 -1.85 30.62
N CYS A 23 -9.48 -1.14 31.02
CA CYS A 23 -8.58 -1.59 32.09
C CYS A 23 -9.33 -1.80 33.42
N LYS A 24 -10.22 -0.87 33.81
CA LYS A 24 -11.03 -1.02 35.02
C LYS A 24 -11.95 -2.24 34.95
N LYS A 25 -12.62 -2.44 33.81
CA LYS A 25 -13.49 -3.62 33.59
C LYS A 25 -12.70 -4.93 33.67
N ALA A 26 -11.53 -4.98 32.99
CA ALA A 26 -10.65 -6.14 32.98
C ALA A 26 -10.18 -6.47 34.40
N LEU A 27 -9.68 -5.51 35.18
CA LEU A 27 -9.27 -5.69 36.56
C LEU A 27 -10.43 -6.16 37.45
N THR A 28 -11.63 -5.59 37.27
CA THR A 28 -12.81 -6.02 38.03
C THR A 28 -13.12 -7.49 37.75
N LYS A 29 -13.08 -7.92 36.50
CA LYS A 29 -13.31 -9.32 36.10
C LYS A 29 -12.22 -10.25 36.60
N ALA A 30 -10.96 -9.79 36.60
CA ALA A 30 -9.80 -10.54 37.07
C ALA A 30 -9.65 -10.51 38.60
N GLY A 31 -10.53 -9.84 39.34
CA GLY A 31 -10.45 -9.75 40.81
C GLY A 31 -9.26 -8.93 41.32
N GLY A 32 -8.74 -8.00 40.52
CA GLY A 32 -7.57 -7.17 40.83
C GLY A 32 -6.23 -7.76 40.40
N ASP A 33 -6.22 -8.93 39.80
CA ASP A 33 -5.01 -9.58 39.28
C ASP A 33 -4.64 -8.96 37.90
N ILE A 34 -3.49 -8.27 37.84
CA ILE A 34 -3.03 -7.55 36.67
C ILE A 34 -2.66 -8.53 35.54
N GLU A 35 -1.95 -9.62 35.84
CA GLU A 35 -1.51 -10.58 34.82
C GLU A 35 -2.71 -11.27 34.17
N LYS A 36 -3.66 -11.71 34.99
CA LYS A 36 -4.90 -12.27 34.50
C LYS A 36 -5.73 -11.27 33.70
N ALA A 37 -5.73 -10.00 34.11
CA ALA A 37 -6.39 -8.94 33.35
C ALA A 37 -5.76 -8.74 31.96
N ILE A 38 -4.41 -8.78 31.87
CA ILE A 38 -3.69 -8.70 30.60
C ILE A 38 -4.05 -9.90 29.71
N ASP A 39 -4.03 -11.12 30.23
CA ASP A 39 -4.37 -12.32 29.46
C ASP A 39 -5.82 -12.30 28.97
N ASP A 40 -6.77 -11.88 29.81
CA ASP A 40 -8.18 -11.70 29.43
C ASP A 40 -8.35 -10.61 28.35
N MET A 41 -7.57 -9.53 28.41
CA MET A 41 -7.58 -8.45 27.40
C MET A 41 -6.99 -8.93 26.07
N ARG A 42 -5.89 -9.67 26.10
CA ARG A 42 -5.29 -10.31 24.90
C ARG A 42 -6.29 -11.26 24.22
N ALA A 43 -6.92 -12.15 25.01
CA ALA A 43 -7.95 -13.05 24.49
C ALA A 43 -9.15 -12.28 23.90
N SER A 44 -9.58 -11.22 24.56
CA SER A 44 -10.64 -10.32 24.04
C SER A 44 -10.23 -9.61 22.76
N GLY A 45 -8.97 -9.17 22.64
CA GLY A 45 -8.40 -8.58 21.43
C GLY A 45 -8.44 -9.53 20.24
N ALA A 46 -8.05 -10.81 20.46
CA ALA A 46 -8.14 -11.83 19.44
C ALA A 46 -9.58 -12.09 18.96
N ILE A 47 -10.54 -12.13 19.90
CA ILE A 47 -11.98 -12.28 19.55
C ILE A 47 -12.49 -11.08 18.75
N LYS A 48 -12.11 -9.85 19.16
CA LYS A 48 -12.47 -8.62 18.41
C LYS A 48 -11.86 -8.65 17.00
N ALA A 49 -10.58 -9.03 16.90
CA ALA A 49 -9.90 -9.13 15.60
C ALA A 49 -10.56 -10.15 14.67
N ALA A 50 -10.92 -11.34 15.19
CA ALA A 50 -11.64 -12.34 14.43
C ALA A 50 -13.00 -11.84 13.91
N LYS A 51 -13.74 -11.09 14.72
CA LYS A 51 -15.01 -10.46 14.28
C LYS A 51 -14.83 -9.38 13.23
N LYS A 52 -13.67 -8.70 13.22
CA LYS A 52 -13.36 -7.62 12.28
C LYS A 52 -12.63 -8.09 11.03
N ALA A 53 -12.10 -9.31 11.02
CA ALA A 53 -11.30 -9.83 9.91
C ALA A 53 -12.03 -9.84 8.56
N GLY A 54 -13.38 -9.93 8.55
CA GLY A 54 -14.20 -9.83 7.35
C GLY A 54 -14.44 -8.41 6.84
N ASN A 55 -14.07 -7.38 7.61
CA ASN A 55 -14.26 -6.00 7.18
C ASN A 55 -13.18 -5.59 6.18
N VAL A 56 -13.61 -4.96 5.08
CA VAL A 56 -12.69 -4.48 4.05
C VAL A 56 -11.77 -3.40 4.64
N ALA A 57 -10.46 -3.63 4.52
CA ALA A 57 -9.41 -2.70 4.93
C ALA A 57 -8.66 -2.25 3.67
N ALA A 58 -9.12 -1.18 3.05
CA ALA A 58 -8.59 -0.64 1.79
C ALA A 58 -7.87 0.71 1.96
N GLU A 59 -7.85 1.23 3.19
CA GLU A 59 -7.02 2.37 3.59
C GLU A 59 -5.75 1.86 4.28
N GLY A 60 -4.91 2.75 4.81
CA GLY A 60 -3.69 2.36 5.50
C GLY A 60 -2.47 3.16 5.05
N ALA A 61 -1.30 2.54 5.14
CA ALA A 61 -0.03 3.17 4.78
C ALA A 61 0.94 2.22 4.08
N ILE A 62 1.76 2.81 3.22
CA ILE A 62 3.02 2.22 2.73
C ILE A 62 4.15 2.72 3.63
N ALA A 63 5.03 1.81 4.00
CA ALA A 63 6.31 2.14 4.65
C ALA A 63 7.46 1.59 3.83
N ILE A 64 8.57 2.30 3.87
CA ILE A 64 9.80 1.92 3.19
C ILE A 64 10.97 2.01 4.17
N LYS A 65 11.84 1.02 4.12
CA LYS A 65 13.15 1.04 4.77
C LYS A 65 14.20 0.65 3.76
N ASP A 66 15.28 1.43 3.66
CA ASP A 66 16.39 1.15 2.75
C ASP A 66 17.75 1.56 3.34
N ASP A 67 18.83 1.04 2.74
CA ASP A 67 20.22 1.38 3.03
C ASP A 67 21.02 1.77 1.77
N GLY A 68 20.34 1.99 0.65
CA GLY A 68 20.93 2.31 -0.64
C GLY A 68 21.42 1.09 -1.45
N LYS A 69 21.35 -0.12 -0.87
CA LYS A 69 21.68 -1.40 -1.53
C LYS A 69 20.51 -2.38 -1.49
N ALA A 70 19.68 -2.25 -0.49
CA ALA A 70 18.46 -3.01 -0.33
C ALA A 70 17.33 -2.07 0.13
N ALA A 71 16.10 -2.40 -0.25
CA ALA A 71 14.92 -1.74 0.29
C ALA A 71 13.81 -2.76 0.55
N VAL A 72 13.02 -2.48 1.57
CA VAL A 72 11.76 -3.17 1.86
C VAL A 72 10.63 -2.18 1.69
N LEU A 73 9.63 -2.53 0.90
CA LEU A 73 8.34 -1.86 0.81
C LEU A 73 7.31 -2.72 1.53
N LEU A 74 6.54 -2.11 2.41
CA LEU A 74 5.50 -2.76 3.22
C LEU A 74 4.19 -2.01 3.06
N GLU A 75 3.10 -2.74 2.80
CA GLU A 75 1.74 -2.21 2.88
C GLU A 75 1.02 -2.77 4.09
N VAL A 76 0.54 -1.87 4.96
CA VAL A 76 -0.34 -2.19 6.09
C VAL A 76 -1.66 -1.49 5.88
N ASN A 77 -2.75 -2.26 5.85
CA ASN A 77 -4.08 -1.73 5.62
C ASN A 77 -4.87 -1.54 6.92
N SER A 78 -5.75 -0.55 6.90
CA SER A 78 -6.78 -0.24 7.89
C SER A 78 -8.14 -0.05 7.22
N GLN A 79 -9.21 -0.04 8.00
CA GLN A 79 -10.55 0.22 7.44
C GLN A 79 -10.72 1.69 7.05
N THR A 80 -10.19 2.61 7.89
CA THR A 80 -10.33 4.05 7.69
C THR A 80 -8.97 4.72 7.52
N ASP A 81 -8.97 5.85 6.84
CA ASP A 81 -7.83 6.76 6.75
C ASP A 81 -7.55 7.47 8.08
N PHE A 82 -8.57 7.65 8.94
CA PHE A 82 -8.41 8.19 10.28
C PHE A 82 -7.48 7.33 11.14
N LEU A 83 -7.64 5.99 11.10
CA LEU A 83 -6.74 5.10 11.81
C LEU A 83 -5.32 5.19 11.26
N ALA A 84 -5.16 5.28 9.94
CA ALA A 84 -3.85 5.41 9.30
C ALA A 84 -3.06 6.66 9.75
N LEU A 85 -3.73 7.68 10.29
CA LEU A 85 -3.11 8.90 10.82
C LEU A 85 -2.76 8.81 12.31
N GLN A 86 -3.25 7.81 13.04
CA GLN A 86 -3.01 7.66 14.47
C GLN A 86 -1.58 7.18 14.77
N ASP A 87 -1.03 7.65 15.89
CA ASP A 87 0.34 7.35 16.27
C ASP A 87 0.57 5.86 16.57
N ASP A 88 -0.41 5.17 17.14
CA ASP A 88 -0.33 3.73 17.40
C ASP A 88 -0.21 2.92 16.09
N PHE A 89 -0.98 3.29 15.07
CA PHE A 89 -0.89 2.65 13.76
C PHE A 89 0.46 2.94 13.09
N LYS A 90 0.90 4.20 13.12
CA LYS A 90 2.20 4.60 12.58
C LYS A 90 3.36 3.87 13.28
N ALA A 91 3.29 3.73 14.61
CA ALA A 91 4.29 3.00 15.38
C ALA A 91 4.31 1.50 15.00
N PHE A 92 3.15 0.88 14.82
CA PHE A 92 3.04 -0.50 14.36
C PHE A 92 3.63 -0.69 12.97
N VAL A 93 3.33 0.22 12.02
CA VAL A 93 3.85 0.19 10.65
C VAL A 93 5.38 0.36 10.65
N ALA A 94 5.90 1.32 11.42
CA ALA A 94 7.33 1.58 11.52
C ALA A 94 8.09 0.38 12.12
N ALA A 95 7.60 -0.19 13.23
CA ALA A 95 8.20 -1.38 13.84
C ALA A 95 8.16 -2.59 12.89
N SER A 96 7.09 -2.72 12.10
CA SER A 96 6.93 -3.81 11.14
C SER A 96 7.93 -3.71 9.98
N VAL A 97 8.10 -2.52 9.38
CA VAL A 97 9.06 -2.34 8.28
C VAL A 97 10.51 -2.45 8.77
N ASP A 98 10.82 -1.93 9.96
CA ASP A 98 12.15 -2.06 10.56
C ASP A 98 12.51 -3.52 10.81
N LYS A 99 11.57 -4.31 11.37
CA LYS A 99 11.73 -5.74 11.57
C LYS A 99 11.92 -6.49 10.25
N ALA A 100 11.07 -6.21 9.26
CA ALA A 100 11.15 -6.85 7.95
C ALA A 100 12.51 -6.58 7.28
N PHE A 101 13.03 -5.37 7.41
CA PHE A 101 14.33 -5.00 6.86
C PHE A 101 15.48 -5.70 7.60
N ALA A 102 15.47 -5.67 8.93
CA ALA A 102 16.50 -6.30 9.78
C ALA A 102 16.55 -7.82 9.59
N ASP A 103 15.41 -8.48 9.52
CA ASP A 103 15.30 -9.93 9.34
C ASP A 103 15.43 -10.36 7.86
N LYS A 104 15.66 -9.41 6.95
CA LYS A 104 15.82 -9.63 5.50
C LYS A 104 14.64 -10.39 4.87
N LEU A 105 13.43 -10.11 5.32
CA LEU A 105 12.23 -10.78 4.81
C LEU A 105 11.97 -10.37 3.35
N THR A 106 11.56 -11.34 2.54
CA THR A 106 11.25 -11.18 1.11
C THR A 106 9.76 -11.21 0.81
N ASP A 107 8.96 -11.69 1.78
CA ASP A 107 7.51 -11.77 1.69
C ASP A 107 6.85 -11.46 3.04
N ALA A 108 5.52 -11.29 3.03
CA ALA A 108 4.79 -10.85 4.21
C ALA A 108 4.50 -11.95 5.24
N ALA A 109 4.50 -13.24 4.86
CA ALA A 109 4.01 -14.31 5.73
C ALA A 109 4.80 -14.43 7.06
N PRO A 110 6.16 -14.43 7.07
CA PRO A 110 6.90 -14.46 8.33
C PRO A 110 6.68 -13.21 9.19
N LEU A 111 6.47 -12.04 8.55
CA LEU A 111 6.20 -10.79 9.26
C LEU A 111 4.83 -10.81 9.92
N ILE A 112 3.81 -11.33 9.23
CA ILE A 112 2.44 -11.47 9.75
C ILE A 112 2.48 -12.30 11.03
N GLU A 113 3.16 -13.44 11.01
CA GLU A 113 3.31 -14.31 12.18
C GLU A 113 4.03 -13.59 13.33
N ALA A 114 5.15 -12.94 13.04
CA ALA A 114 5.96 -12.26 14.05
C ALA A 114 5.29 -11.02 14.65
N GLN A 115 4.35 -10.40 13.96
CA GLN A 115 3.66 -9.16 14.38
C GLN A 115 2.22 -9.41 14.83
N GLU A 116 1.76 -10.65 14.86
CA GLU A 116 0.36 -10.97 15.15
C GLU A 116 -0.08 -10.46 16.53
N GLU A 117 0.74 -10.63 17.57
CA GLU A 117 0.41 -10.13 18.91
C GLU A 117 0.23 -8.61 18.93
N ALA A 118 1.16 -7.86 18.33
CA ALA A 118 1.07 -6.40 18.24
C ALA A 118 -0.13 -5.95 17.42
N ARG A 119 -0.44 -6.67 16.32
CA ARG A 119 -1.61 -6.43 15.50
C ARG A 119 -2.91 -6.62 16.29
N LEU A 120 -3.01 -7.71 17.06
CA LEU A 120 -4.19 -8.00 17.88
C LEU A 120 -4.43 -6.93 18.97
N VAL A 121 -3.35 -6.43 19.57
CA VAL A 121 -3.41 -5.30 20.53
C VAL A 121 -3.97 -4.06 19.83
N LEU A 122 -3.44 -3.72 18.64
CA LEU A 122 -3.88 -2.55 17.88
C LEU A 122 -5.36 -2.68 17.48
N VAL A 123 -5.78 -3.82 16.96
CA VAL A 123 -7.18 -4.10 16.60
C VAL A 123 -8.08 -4.06 17.83
N GLY A 124 -7.62 -4.60 18.97
CA GLY A 124 -8.35 -4.55 20.25
C GLY A 124 -8.64 -3.12 20.69
N LYS A 125 -7.63 -2.25 20.58
CA LYS A 125 -7.67 -0.84 20.99
C LYS A 125 -8.53 0.01 20.04
N THR A 126 -8.37 -0.17 18.74
CA THR A 126 -9.02 0.68 17.73
C THR A 126 -10.38 0.18 17.29
N GLY A 127 -10.63 -1.11 17.39
CA GLY A 127 -11.86 -1.76 16.91
C GLY A 127 -11.96 -1.86 15.39
N GLU A 128 -10.88 -1.58 14.66
CA GLU A 128 -10.80 -1.69 13.21
C GLU A 128 -9.98 -2.90 12.77
N ASN A 129 -10.27 -3.44 11.58
CA ASN A 129 -9.43 -4.44 10.95
C ASN A 129 -8.10 -3.81 10.51
N VAL A 130 -6.99 -4.42 10.89
CA VAL A 130 -5.63 -4.03 10.47
C VAL A 130 -4.94 -5.26 9.91
N ASN A 131 -4.34 -5.14 8.72
CA ASN A 131 -3.68 -6.24 8.03
C ASN A 131 -2.32 -5.82 7.48
N ILE A 132 -1.29 -6.61 7.73
CA ILE A 132 -0.07 -6.60 6.93
C ILE A 132 -0.42 -7.30 5.63
N ARG A 133 -0.47 -6.55 4.51
CA ARG A 133 -1.01 -7.06 3.26
C ARG A 133 0.03 -7.66 2.35
N ARG A 134 1.05 -6.88 2.06
CA ARG A 134 2.14 -7.28 1.15
C ARG A 134 3.46 -6.65 1.56
N LEU A 135 4.51 -7.35 1.23
CA LEU A 135 5.88 -6.94 1.44
C LEU A 135 6.68 -7.37 0.22
N VAL A 136 7.61 -6.51 -0.17
CA VAL A 136 8.64 -6.89 -1.14
C VAL A 136 9.99 -6.36 -0.66
N ARG A 137 11.02 -7.14 -0.89
CA ARG A 137 12.41 -6.75 -0.73
C ARG A 137 13.08 -6.70 -2.09
N VAL A 138 13.76 -5.61 -2.39
CA VAL A 138 14.61 -5.45 -3.57
C VAL A 138 16.05 -5.23 -3.15
N GLU A 139 17.00 -5.71 -3.95
CA GLU A 139 18.43 -5.57 -3.70
C GLU A 139 19.15 -5.29 -5.03
N GLY A 140 20.24 -4.54 -4.99
CA GLY A 140 21.03 -4.21 -6.16
C GLY A 140 22.23 -3.33 -5.89
N ASP A 141 22.94 -2.97 -6.95
CA ASP A 141 24.14 -2.12 -6.85
C ASP A 141 23.79 -0.75 -6.26
N VAL A 142 22.68 -0.18 -6.72
CA VAL A 142 22.12 1.09 -6.22
C VAL A 142 20.61 0.94 -6.10
N VAL A 143 20.08 1.23 -4.92
CA VAL A 143 18.65 1.26 -4.65
C VAL A 143 18.25 2.66 -4.21
N GLY A 144 17.25 3.24 -4.88
CA GLY A 144 16.66 4.50 -4.48
C GLY A 144 15.17 4.34 -4.24
N THR A 145 14.65 5.02 -3.24
CA THR A 145 13.26 4.91 -2.83
C THR A 145 12.57 6.27 -2.79
N TYR A 146 11.25 6.25 -2.97
CA TYR A 146 10.42 7.43 -2.81
C TYR A 146 9.09 7.06 -2.19
N LEU A 147 8.69 7.82 -1.17
CA LEU A 147 7.41 7.68 -0.47
C LEU A 147 6.61 8.96 -0.62
N HIS A 148 5.42 8.86 -1.23
CA HIS A 148 4.51 9.99 -1.42
C HIS A 148 3.32 9.90 -0.45
N GLY A 149 3.31 10.76 0.57
CA GLY A 149 2.22 10.90 1.53
C GLY A 149 1.79 9.61 2.22
N ASN A 150 2.68 8.65 2.43
CA ASN A 150 2.41 7.30 2.97
C ASN A 150 1.39 6.48 2.14
N LYS A 151 1.01 6.95 0.95
CA LYS A 151 0.00 6.31 0.10
C LYS A 151 0.59 5.62 -1.11
N ILE A 152 1.75 6.09 -1.59
CA ILE A 152 2.48 5.50 -2.72
C ILE A 152 3.92 5.30 -2.30
N GLY A 153 4.44 4.11 -2.48
CA GLY A 153 5.83 3.76 -2.25
C GLY A 153 6.47 3.17 -3.50
N VAL A 154 7.67 3.64 -3.83
CA VAL A 154 8.43 3.18 -5.00
C VAL A 154 9.85 2.84 -4.59
N ALA A 155 10.37 1.75 -5.12
CA ALA A 155 11.80 1.43 -5.13
C ALA A 155 12.28 1.25 -6.56
N VAL A 156 13.45 1.77 -6.87
CA VAL A 156 14.14 1.61 -8.16
C VAL A 156 15.50 1.00 -7.92
N VAL A 157 15.83 -0.01 -8.70
CA VAL A 157 17.13 -0.69 -8.67
C VAL A 157 17.90 -0.31 -9.92
N LEU A 158 19.10 0.21 -9.74
CA LEU A 158 20.03 0.54 -10.81
C LEU A 158 21.28 -0.32 -10.74
N LYS A 159 21.87 -0.56 -11.91
CA LYS A 159 23.24 -1.00 -12.07
C LYS A 159 24.08 0.18 -12.54
N GLY A 160 25.02 0.63 -11.69
CA GLY A 160 25.72 1.90 -11.89
C GLY A 160 24.88 3.12 -11.50
N GLY A 161 25.45 4.31 -11.71
CA GLY A 161 24.83 5.56 -11.24
C GLY A 161 24.95 5.76 -9.73
N ASP A 162 24.01 6.53 -9.17
CA ASP A 162 23.97 6.86 -7.74
C ASP A 162 22.56 6.81 -7.16
N THR A 163 22.45 6.94 -5.85
CA THR A 163 21.17 6.89 -5.12
C THR A 163 20.30 8.11 -5.40
N GLU A 164 20.84 9.25 -5.78
CA GLU A 164 20.08 10.45 -6.12
C GLU A 164 19.33 10.22 -7.44
N LEU A 165 20.01 9.71 -8.46
CA LEU A 165 19.38 9.30 -9.71
C LEU A 165 18.28 8.26 -9.50
N ALA A 166 18.55 7.22 -8.69
CA ALA A 166 17.58 6.18 -8.39
C ALA A 166 16.34 6.75 -7.70
N LYS A 167 16.53 7.67 -6.73
CA LYS A 167 15.43 8.37 -6.05
C LYS A 167 14.64 9.27 -6.99
N ASP A 168 15.31 9.96 -7.90
CA ASP A 168 14.67 10.82 -8.90
C ASP A 168 13.79 10.02 -9.86
N ILE A 169 14.28 8.85 -10.28
CA ILE A 169 13.48 7.91 -11.09
C ILE A 169 12.34 7.33 -10.26
N ALA A 170 12.55 6.99 -8.98
CA ALA A 170 11.48 6.52 -8.10
C ALA A 170 10.37 7.56 -7.94
N MET A 171 10.72 8.83 -7.81
CA MET A 171 9.75 9.93 -7.78
C MET A 171 8.98 10.05 -9.10
N HIS A 172 9.65 9.90 -10.24
CA HIS A 172 9.00 9.87 -11.54
C HIS A 172 8.00 8.71 -11.64
N VAL A 173 8.40 7.49 -11.25
CA VAL A 173 7.53 6.31 -11.22
C VAL A 173 6.31 6.54 -10.33
N ALA A 174 6.48 7.18 -9.17
CA ALA A 174 5.36 7.50 -8.28
C ALA A 174 4.34 8.46 -8.93
N ALA A 175 4.80 9.36 -9.78
CA ALA A 175 3.96 10.34 -10.46
C ALA A 175 3.27 9.78 -11.71
N THR A 176 3.93 8.90 -12.46
CA THR A 176 3.47 8.45 -13.79
C THR A 176 2.90 7.03 -13.80
N ASN A 177 3.26 6.23 -12.78
CA ASN A 177 2.85 4.83 -12.64
C ASN A 177 3.00 4.02 -13.94
N PRO A 178 4.22 3.89 -14.50
CA PRO A 178 4.44 3.10 -15.70
C PRO A 178 4.09 1.64 -15.44
N GLU A 179 3.51 0.98 -16.43
CA GLU A 179 3.15 -0.44 -16.31
C GLU A 179 4.34 -1.36 -16.56
N PHE A 180 5.29 -0.93 -17.41
CA PHE A 180 6.43 -1.72 -17.85
C PHE A 180 7.74 -0.95 -17.72
N LEU A 181 8.85 -1.68 -17.61
CA LEU A 181 10.17 -1.07 -17.65
C LEU A 181 10.55 -0.70 -19.08
N LEU A 182 10.45 -1.65 -20.00
CA LEU A 182 10.84 -1.53 -21.41
C LEU A 182 9.64 -1.71 -22.35
N PRO A 183 9.66 -1.13 -23.56
CA PRO A 183 8.65 -1.42 -24.59
C PRO A 183 8.56 -2.91 -24.97
N SER A 184 9.67 -3.65 -24.87
CA SER A 184 9.72 -5.10 -25.13
C SER A 184 8.99 -5.93 -24.07
N ASP A 185 8.71 -5.38 -22.89
CA ASP A 185 8.01 -6.08 -21.80
C ASP A 185 6.49 -6.07 -22.02
N VAL A 186 6.01 -5.24 -22.95
CA VAL A 186 4.59 -5.17 -23.31
C VAL A 186 4.22 -6.40 -24.15
N SER A 187 3.26 -7.18 -23.69
CA SER A 187 2.86 -8.40 -24.37
C SER A 187 2.23 -8.09 -25.76
N ALA A 188 2.39 -9.02 -26.70
CA ALA A 188 1.75 -8.91 -28.00
C ALA A 188 0.22 -8.80 -27.90
N GLU A 189 -0.38 -9.47 -26.90
CA GLU A 189 -1.81 -9.40 -26.63
C GLU A 189 -2.26 -8.01 -26.19
N ALA A 190 -1.47 -7.32 -25.36
CA ALA A 190 -1.76 -5.95 -24.94
C ALA A 190 -1.67 -4.99 -26.14
N ILE A 191 -0.68 -5.16 -27.01
CA ILE A 191 -0.52 -4.37 -28.23
C ILE A 191 -1.71 -4.61 -29.19
N GLU A 192 -2.11 -5.86 -29.42
CA GLU A 192 -3.25 -6.16 -30.29
C GLU A 192 -4.57 -5.67 -29.70
N ARG A 193 -4.74 -5.69 -28.38
CA ARG A 193 -5.90 -5.11 -27.69
C ARG A 193 -5.96 -3.59 -27.91
N GLU A 194 -4.85 -2.88 -27.69
CA GLU A 194 -4.78 -1.44 -27.90
C GLU A 194 -5.07 -1.06 -29.36
N LYS A 195 -4.53 -1.84 -30.30
CA LYS A 195 -4.81 -1.70 -31.74
C LYS A 195 -6.30 -1.87 -32.05
N GLY A 196 -6.93 -2.91 -31.48
CA GLY A 196 -8.36 -3.17 -31.63
C GLY A 196 -9.22 -2.00 -31.11
N VAL A 197 -8.91 -1.52 -29.90
CA VAL A 197 -9.60 -0.36 -29.29
C VAL A 197 -9.42 0.88 -30.17
N PHE A 198 -8.19 1.15 -30.65
CA PHE A 198 -7.95 2.30 -31.53
C PHE A 198 -8.73 2.23 -32.83
N LEU A 199 -8.77 1.06 -33.48
CA LEU A 199 -9.51 0.87 -34.73
C LEU A 199 -11.02 1.08 -34.51
N GLN A 200 -11.59 0.55 -33.43
CA GLN A 200 -13.00 0.70 -33.08
C GLN A 200 -13.36 2.17 -32.81
N LEU A 201 -12.57 2.87 -32.00
CA LEU A 201 -12.81 4.27 -31.66
C LEU A 201 -12.63 5.25 -32.83
N ASN A 202 -11.87 4.84 -33.86
CA ASN A 202 -11.56 5.69 -35.02
C ASN A 202 -12.14 5.15 -36.34
N GLU A 203 -13.10 4.23 -36.28
CA GLU A 203 -13.70 3.62 -37.47
C GLU A 203 -14.17 4.67 -38.51
N GLU A 204 -14.92 5.66 -38.06
CA GLU A 204 -15.41 6.75 -38.95
C GLU A 204 -14.27 7.61 -39.53
N LYS A 205 -13.20 7.85 -38.77
CA LYS A 205 -12.04 8.62 -39.22
C LYS A 205 -11.15 7.84 -40.19
N LEU A 206 -11.18 6.52 -40.11
CA LEU A 206 -10.42 5.64 -40.99
C LEU A 206 -11.18 5.28 -42.25
N LYS A 207 -12.51 5.41 -42.23
CA LYS A 207 -13.39 5.12 -43.38
C LYS A 207 -13.05 6.03 -44.57
N GLY A 208 -12.69 5.37 -45.69
CA GLY A 208 -12.31 6.06 -46.92
C GLY A 208 -10.86 6.55 -47.01
N LYS A 209 -10.02 6.28 -45.97
CA LYS A 209 -8.59 6.58 -46.07
C LYS A 209 -7.83 5.47 -46.81
N PRO A 210 -6.74 5.81 -47.56
CA PRO A 210 -5.82 4.82 -48.11
C PRO A 210 -5.25 3.94 -47.00
N ALA A 211 -5.05 2.65 -47.33
CA ALA A 211 -4.53 1.64 -46.36
C ALA A 211 -3.23 2.10 -45.69
N GLU A 212 -2.29 2.67 -46.45
CA GLU A 212 -1.02 3.20 -45.92
C GLU A 212 -1.19 4.27 -44.85
N ILE A 213 -2.22 5.13 -45.00
CA ILE A 213 -2.50 6.19 -44.01
C ILE A 213 -3.10 5.57 -42.78
N ALA A 214 -4.00 4.60 -42.90
CA ALA A 214 -4.60 3.88 -41.78
C ALA A 214 -3.50 3.13 -40.99
N GLU A 215 -2.60 2.44 -41.67
CA GLU A 215 -1.47 1.74 -41.04
C GLU A 215 -0.52 2.70 -40.30
N LYS A 216 -0.21 3.86 -40.87
CA LYS A 216 0.58 4.90 -40.19
C LYS A 216 -0.11 5.43 -38.94
N MET A 217 -1.42 5.60 -38.97
CA MET A 217 -2.18 6.04 -37.77
C MET A 217 -2.14 4.98 -36.68
N VAL A 218 -2.32 3.70 -37.02
CA VAL A 218 -2.23 2.58 -36.09
C VAL A 218 -0.83 2.48 -35.50
N SER A 219 0.21 2.44 -36.34
CA SER A 219 1.60 2.34 -35.88
C SER A 219 2.01 3.53 -35.01
N GLY A 220 1.58 4.74 -35.34
CA GLY A 220 1.79 5.92 -34.52
C GLY A 220 1.10 5.83 -33.15
N ARG A 221 -0.12 5.29 -33.10
CA ARG A 221 -0.81 5.04 -31.81
C ARG A 221 -0.10 4.00 -30.98
N ILE A 222 0.32 2.88 -31.57
CA ILE A 222 1.06 1.85 -30.85
C ILE A 222 2.39 2.38 -30.33
N ALA A 223 3.15 3.13 -31.14
CA ALA A 223 4.39 3.75 -30.68
C ALA A 223 4.14 4.69 -29.48
N LYS A 224 3.05 5.46 -29.52
CA LYS A 224 2.66 6.34 -28.42
C LYS A 224 2.28 5.52 -27.16
N PHE A 225 1.48 4.49 -27.32
CA PHE A 225 1.11 3.58 -26.23
C PHE A 225 2.33 2.97 -25.56
N LEU A 226 3.27 2.41 -26.33
CA LEU A 226 4.51 1.85 -25.81
C LEU A 226 5.35 2.89 -25.07
N ALA A 227 5.41 4.12 -25.59
CA ALA A 227 6.14 5.20 -24.93
C ALA A 227 5.47 5.67 -23.62
N GLU A 228 4.14 5.67 -23.57
CA GLU A 228 3.39 6.02 -22.36
C GLU A 228 3.44 4.94 -21.29
N ALA A 229 3.39 3.66 -21.70
CA ALA A 229 3.37 2.52 -20.80
C ALA A 229 4.75 2.14 -20.24
N SER A 230 5.84 2.50 -20.93
CA SER A 230 7.20 2.03 -20.61
C SER A 230 8.04 3.11 -19.95
N LEU A 231 8.55 2.84 -18.74
CA LEU A 231 9.33 3.78 -17.94
C LEU A 231 10.46 4.44 -18.70
N VAL A 232 11.27 3.66 -19.44
CA VAL A 232 12.46 4.20 -20.14
C VAL A 232 12.11 5.16 -21.26
N GLU A 233 10.91 5.10 -21.83
CA GLU A 233 10.44 5.95 -22.93
C GLU A 233 9.70 7.20 -22.45
N GLN A 234 9.29 7.24 -21.18
CA GLN A 234 8.57 8.39 -20.63
C GLN A 234 9.48 9.63 -20.52
N ALA A 235 8.89 10.80 -20.80
CA ALA A 235 9.53 12.07 -20.53
C ALA A 235 9.70 12.28 -19.03
N PHE A 236 10.91 12.60 -18.58
CA PHE A 236 11.23 12.72 -17.15
C PHE A 236 10.48 13.90 -16.51
N VAL A 237 9.80 13.66 -15.38
CA VAL A 237 8.93 14.68 -14.76
C VAL A 237 9.64 15.96 -14.34
N LYS A 238 10.94 15.89 -13.99
CA LYS A 238 11.73 17.09 -13.65
C LYS A 238 12.30 17.81 -14.86
N ASN A 239 12.43 17.10 -16.00
CA ASN A 239 12.90 17.65 -17.27
C ASN A 239 12.28 16.89 -18.44
N PRO A 240 11.11 17.36 -18.95
CA PRO A 240 10.37 16.68 -20.02
C PRO A 240 11.09 16.60 -21.37
N GLU A 241 12.19 17.30 -21.55
CA GLU A 241 13.00 17.24 -22.78
C GLU A 241 13.87 15.96 -22.85
N VAL A 242 14.01 15.24 -21.72
CA VAL A 242 14.85 14.06 -21.61
C VAL A 242 14.00 12.85 -21.23
N LYS A 243 14.18 11.73 -21.91
CA LYS A 243 13.57 10.47 -21.52
C LYS A 243 14.28 9.87 -20.31
N VAL A 244 13.53 9.12 -19.48
CA VAL A 244 14.08 8.45 -18.28
C VAL A 244 15.23 7.51 -18.65
N GLY A 245 15.09 6.72 -19.73
CA GLY A 245 16.14 5.83 -20.20
C GLY A 245 17.41 6.56 -20.66
N ASP A 246 17.27 7.73 -21.30
CA ASP A 246 18.43 8.54 -21.73
C ASP A 246 19.11 9.21 -20.54
N LEU A 247 18.31 9.63 -19.52
CA LEU A 247 18.83 10.15 -18.27
C LEU A 247 19.71 9.12 -17.56
N ALA A 248 19.23 7.87 -17.44
CA ALA A 248 19.99 6.78 -16.84
C ALA A 248 21.27 6.47 -17.63
N LYS A 249 21.19 6.34 -18.94
CA LYS A 249 22.36 6.08 -19.81
C LYS A 249 23.41 7.18 -19.71
N LYS A 250 22.99 8.44 -19.68
CA LYS A 250 23.91 9.59 -19.54
C LYS A 250 24.66 9.57 -18.21
N ALA A 251 24.05 9.04 -17.16
CA ALA A 251 24.67 8.85 -15.85
C ALA A 251 25.48 7.53 -15.73
N GLY A 252 25.64 6.76 -16.83
CA GLY A 252 26.30 5.47 -16.80
C GLY A 252 25.53 4.39 -16.03
N ALA A 253 24.22 4.52 -15.92
CA ALA A 253 23.34 3.62 -15.21
C ALA A 253 22.41 2.84 -16.14
N GLU A 254 22.02 1.66 -15.69
CA GLU A 254 20.97 0.83 -16.26
C GLU A 254 19.86 0.65 -15.23
N ILE A 255 18.60 0.86 -15.61
CA ILE A 255 17.45 0.60 -14.75
C ILE A 255 17.17 -0.89 -14.82
N VAL A 256 17.39 -1.59 -13.70
CA VAL A 256 17.20 -3.04 -13.61
C VAL A 256 15.73 -3.39 -13.37
N SER A 257 15.12 -2.68 -12.42
CA SER A 257 13.71 -2.89 -12.05
C SER A 257 13.16 -1.69 -11.29
N PHE A 258 11.85 -1.64 -11.22
CA PHE A 258 11.15 -0.80 -10.25
C PHE A 258 10.01 -1.58 -9.58
N THR A 259 9.66 -1.16 -8.39
CA THR A 259 8.52 -1.66 -7.63
C THR A 259 7.65 -0.49 -7.24
N TYR A 260 6.35 -0.60 -7.47
CA TYR A 260 5.35 0.42 -7.15
C TYR A 260 4.28 -0.18 -6.24
N PHE A 261 4.03 0.45 -5.09
CA PHE A 261 2.93 0.12 -4.19
C PHE A 261 2.04 1.35 -4.01
N LYS A 262 0.74 1.12 -4.14
CA LYS A 262 -0.29 2.10 -3.79
C LYS A 262 -1.23 1.46 -2.77
N VAL A 263 -1.53 2.19 -1.69
CA VAL A 263 -2.43 1.72 -0.63
C VAL A 263 -3.77 1.29 -1.22
N GLY A 264 -4.21 0.10 -0.87
CA GLY A 264 -5.52 -0.43 -1.25
C GLY A 264 -5.68 -0.79 -2.73
N GLU A 265 -4.60 -0.74 -3.52
CA GLU A 265 -4.66 -1.11 -4.94
C GLU A 265 -5.18 -2.53 -5.12
N GLY A 266 -6.19 -2.70 -6.00
CA GLY A 266 -6.81 -4.00 -6.28
C GLY A 266 -7.77 -4.50 -5.18
N ILE A 267 -8.02 -3.72 -4.11
CA ILE A 267 -9.06 -4.02 -3.12
C ILE A 267 -10.37 -3.39 -3.60
N GLU A 268 -11.38 -4.20 -3.84
CA GLU A 268 -12.72 -3.71 -4.12
C GLU A 268 -13.32 -3.07 -2.87
N LYS A 269 -13.57 -1.76 -2.92
CA LYS A 269 -14.29 -1.07 -1.86
C LYS A 269 -15.79 -1.36 -2.02
N PRO A 270 -16.50 -1.65 -0.91
CA PRO A 270 -17.95 -1.72 -0.95
C PRO A 270 -18.50 -0.42 -1.56
N VAL A 271 -19.51 -0.55 -2.42
CA VAL A 271 -20.23 0.64 -2.93
C VAL A 271 -20.87 1.32 -1.73
N ASP A 272 -20.56 2.60 -1.55
CA ASP A 272 -21.13 3.38 -0.46
C ASP A 272 -22.62 3.67 -0.77
N ASN A 273 -23.48 2.79 -0.30
CA ASN A 273 -24.92 2.91 -0.44
C ASN A 273 -25.54 3.68 0.74
N PHE A 274 -24.77 4.59 1.37
CA PHE A 274 -25.21 5.33 2.54
C PHE A 274 -26.59 6.00 2.36
N ALA A 275 -26.84 6.56 1.19
CA ALA A 275 -28.15 7.16 0.89
C ALA A 275 -29.29 6.12 0.91
N GLU A 276 -29.05 4.91 0.39
CA GLU A 276 -30.03 3.81 0.38
C GLU A 276 -30.20 3.21 1.79
N GLU A 277 -29.11 3.07 2.56
CA GLU A 277 -29.17 2.62 3.95
C GLU A 277 -29.94 3.60 4.85
N VAL A 278 -29.68 4.90 4.70
CA VAL A 278 -30.43 5.95 5.43
C VAL A 278 -31.90 5.92 5.01
N ALA A 279 -32.20 5.82 3.72
CA ALA A 279 -33.59 5.73 3.24
C ALA A 279 -34.29 4.48 3.79
N ALA A 280 -33.61 3.32 3.84
CA ALA A 280 -34.15 2.10 4.42
C ALA A 280 -34.40 2.21 5.92
N GLN A 281 -33.49 2.86 6.67
CA GLN A 281 -33.67 3.10 8.11
C GLN A 281 -34.82 4.06 8.39
N VAL A 282 -34.94 5.14 7.62
CA VAL A 282 -36.09 6.09 7.74
C VAL A 282 -37.39 5.38 7.42
N ALA A 283 -37.44 4.56 6.36
CA ALA A 283 -38.63 3.79 6.01
C ALA A 283 -39.00 2.73 7.06
N ALA A 284 -38.02 2.15 7.75
CA ALA A 284 -38.26 1.21 8.85
C ALA A 284 -38.76 1.92 10.12
N ALA A 285 -38.23 3.13 10.43
CA ALA A 285 -38.67 3.93 11.57
C ALA A 285 -40.09 4.52 11.39
N SER A 286 -40.51 4.80 10.15
CA SER A 286 -41.86 5.32 9.86
C SER A 286 -42.98 4.24 9.84
N LYS A 287 -42.62 2.96 10.03
CA LYS A 287 -43.56 1.85 10.14
C LYS A 287 -43.85 1.40 11.59
N GLN A 288 -43.21 2.04 12.57
CA GLN A 288 -43.47 1.88 14.00
C GLN A 288 -44.32 3.05 14.54
#